data_2c03b3999ff4efbee7340a5f02abf8ef
#
_entry.id   2c03b3999ff4efbee7340a5f02abf8ef
#
_cell.length_a   1.000
_cell.length_b   1.000
_cell.length_c   1.000
_cell.angle_alpha   90.00
_cell.angle_beta   90.00
_cell.angle_gamma   90.00
#
_symmetry.space_group_name_H-M   'P 1'
#
loop_
_entity.id
_entity.type
_entity.pdbx_description
1 polymer ?
#
loop_
_entity_poly.entity_id
_entity_poly.type
_entity_poly.pdbx_seq_one_letter_code
_entity_poly.pdbx_strand_id
1 'polypeptide(L)'
;MTYIHSLGICHRDIKPQNLLVDPQTHSLKVCDFGSAKRLVRGEINVSYICSRYYRAPELIFGATEYTNAIDVWSVGCVMAEMLLGQPLFPGDSGVD
;
A
#
# COMPACT_ATOMS: atom_id res chain seq x y z
N MET A 1 1.68 9.61 -4.02
CA MET A 1 2.60 9.08 -2.97
C MET A 1 3.66 10.07 -2.55
N THR A 2 4.29 10.74 -3.49
CA THR A 2 5.37 11.67 -3.15
C THR A 2 4.94 12.71 -2.11
N TYR A 3 3.75 13.28 -2.27
CA TYR A 3 3.29 14.32 -1.35
C TYR A 3 3.12 13.80 0.08
N ILE A 4 2.35 12.74 0.29
CA ILE A 4 2.12 12.24 1.65
C ILE A 4 3.41 11.72 2.26
N HIS A 5 4.27 11.08 1.46
CA HIS A 5 5.56 10.59 1.95
C HIS A 5 6.49 11.74 2.33
N SER A 6 6.38 12.90 1.65
CA SER A 6 7.16 14.08 2.02
C SER A 6 6.78 14.62 3.39
N LEU A 7 5.57 14.33 3.85
CA LEU A 7 5.10 14.70 5.18
C LEU A 7 5.40 13.62 6.23
N GLY A 8 6.07 12.53 5.83
CA GLY A 8 6.36 11.42 6.72
C GLY A 8 5.19 10.48 6.95
N ILE A 9 4.14 10.60 6.15
CA ILE A 9 2.93 9.80 6.30
C ILE A 9 2.96 8.61 5.36
N CYS A 10 2.71 7.41 5.87
CA CYS A 10 2.55 6.20 5.10
C CYS A 10 1.07 5.83 5.08
N HIS A 11 0.52 5.57 3.90
CA HIS A 11 -0.90 5.26 3.75
C HIS A 11 -1.23 3.89 4.36
N ARG A 12 -0.42 2.89 4.05
CA ARG A 12 -0.47 1.52 4.58
C ARG A 12 -1.64 0.68 4.09
N ASP A 13 -2.42 1.16 3.12
CA ASP A 13 -3.52 0.36 2.56
C ASP A 13 -3.78 0.75 1.09
N ILE A 14 -2.73 0.87 0.31
CA ILE A 14 -2.85 1.16 -1.12
C ILE A 14 -3.36 -0.09 -1.84
N LYS A 15 -4.48 0.06 -2.51
CA LYS A 15 -5.14 -1.00 -3.29
C LYS A 15 -6.11 -0.33 -4.27
N PRO A 16 -6.57 -1.04 -5.32
CA PRO A 16 -7.45 -0.41 -6.32
C PRO A 16 -8.70 0.22 -5.72
N GLN A 17 -9.28 -0.38 -4.69
CA GLN A 17 -10.51 0.12 -4.08
C GLN A 17 -10.31 1.50 -3.42
N ASN A 18 -9.08 1.85 -3.07
CA ASN A 18 -8.75 3.12 -2.44
C ASN A 18 -8.22 4.16 -3.43
N LEU A 19 -8.30 3.87 -4.71
CA LEU A 19 -7.86 4.75 -5.79
C LEU A 19 -9.07 5.12 -6.63
N LEU A 20 -9.49 6.39 -6.57
CA LEU A 20 -10.67 6.87 -7.27
C LEU A 20 -10.24 7.61 -8.53
N VAL A 21 -10.79 7.22 -9.67
CA VAL A 21 -10.46 7.80 -10.96
C VAL A 21 -11.68 8.46 -11.56
N ASP A 22 -11.51 9.71 -12.03
CA ASP A 22 -12.51 10.38 -12.84
C ASP A 22 -12.22 10.03 -14.31
N PRO A 23 -13.11 9.27 -14.97
CA PRO A 23 -12.84 8.83 -16.35
C PRO A 23 -12.82 9.97 -17.36
N GLN A 24 -13.45 11.11 -17.05
CA GLN A 24 -13.46 12.26 -17.97
C GLN A 24 -12.19 13.08 -17.90
N THR A 25 -11.68 13.33 -16.68
CA THR A 25 -10.51 14.17 -16.48
C THR A 25 -9.25 13.36 -16.27
N HIS A 26 -9.35 12.02 -16.08
CA HIS A 26 -8.28 11.13 -15.71
C HIS A 26 -7.62 11.52 -14.38
N SER A 27 -8.36 12.24 -13.53
CA SER A 27 -7.89 12.62 -12.21
C SER A 27 -7.93 11.41 -11.28
N LEU A 28 -6.85 11.20 -10.53
CA LEU A 28 -6.72 10.10 -9.58
C LEU A 28 -6.65 10.66 -8.17
N LYS A 29 -7.46 10.12 -7.28
CA LYS A 29 -7.44 10.49 -5.86
C LYS A 29 -7.28 9.27 -5.00
N VAL A 30 -6.43 9.38 -3.99
CA VAL A 30 -6.25 8.34 -2.97
C VAL A 30 -7.21 8.62 -1.83
N CYS A 31 -7.91 7.59 -1.38
CA CYS A 31 -8.86 7.72 -0.28
C CYS A 31 -8.58 6.69 0.81
N ASP A 32 -9.38 6.73 1.87
CA ASP A 32 -9.32 5.84 3.03
C ASP A 32 -7.97 5.87 3.73
N PHE A 33 -7.75 6.92 4.49
CA PHE A 33 -6.54 7.09 5.30
C PHE A 33 -6.71 6.51 6.71
N GLY A 34 -7.67 5.58 6.89
CA GLY A 34 -7.92 4.97 8.19
C GLY A 34 -6.76 4.18 8.78
N SER A 35 -5.87 3.69 7.91
CA SER A 35 -4.66 2.98 8.34
C SER A 35 -3.42 3.84 8.27
N ALA A 36 -3.53 5.09 7.81
CA ALA A 36 -2.38 5.96 7.60
C ALA A 36 -1.72 6.32 8.94
N LYS A 37 -0.39 6.44 8.90
CA LYS A 37 0.38 6.77 10.10
C LYS A 37 1.66 7.49 9.69
N ARG A 38 2.07 8.43 10.53
CA ARG A 38 3.41 9.03 10.40
C ARG A 38 4.42 8.04 10.95
N LEU A 39 5.30 7.56 10.11
CA LEU A 39 6.32 6.59 10.51
C LEU A 39 7.55 7.33 11.03
N VAL A 40 7.99 6.96 12.22
CA VAL A 40 9.15 7.54 12.88
C VAL A 40 10.19 6.44 13.04
N ARG A 41 11.42 6.74 12.64
CA ARG A 41 12.53 5.79 12.71
C ARG A 41 12.73 5.30 14.15
N GLY A 42 12.83 3.99 14.31
CA GLY A 42 13.02 3.37 15.61
C GLY A 42 11.73 3.07 16.36
N GLU A 43 10.58 3.54 15.85
CA GLU A 43 9.28 3.28 16.45
C GLU A 43 8.70 1.97 15.92
N ILE A 44 8.09 1.20 16.82
CA ILE A 44 7.50 -0.08 16.48
C ILE A 44 6.08 0.13 15.94
N ASN A 45 5.78 -0.47 14.80
CA ASN A 45 4.47 -0.39 14.16
C ASN A 45 3.93 -1.78 13.89
N VAL A 46 2.59 -1.90 13.80
CA VAL A 46 1.98 -3.20 13.52
C VAL A 46 2.33 -3.66 12.11
N SER A 47 2.53 -4.97 11.94
CA SER A 47 2.85 -5.54 10.63
C SER A 47 1.61 -6.04 9.89
N TYR A 48 0.50 -6.25 10.58
CA TYR A 48 -0.71 -6.78 9.95
C TYR A 48 -1.60 -5.66 9.43
N ILE A 49 -1.04 -4.84 8.58
CA ILE A 49 -1.76 -3.77 7.89
C ILE A 49 -1.61 -4.04 6.39
N CYS A 50 -2.40 -3.33 5.60
CA CYS A 50 -2.44 -3.48 4.15
C CYS A 50 -3.20 -4.74 3.73
N SER A 51 -3.86 -4.65 2.59
CA SER A 51 -4.62 -5.77 2.05
C SER A 51 -3.68 -6.83 1.48
N ARG A 52 -4.10 -8.09 1.57
CA ARG A 52 -3.28 -9.27 1.28
C ARG A 52 -2.49 -9.19 -0.03
N TYR A 53 -3.16 -8.84 -1.12
CA TYR A 53 -2.52 -8.89 -2.44
C TYR A 53 -1.50 -7.78 -2.67
N TYR A 54 -1.49 -6.77 -1.82
CA TYR A 54 -0.68 -5.56 -2.01
C TYR A 54 0.32 -5.36 -0.87
N ARG A 55 0.47 -6.37 -0.04
CA ARG A 55 1.31 -6.31 1.16
C ARG A 55 2.76 -6.56 0.81
N ALA A 56 3.65 -5.66 1.25
CA ALA A 56 5.07 -5.79 1.00
C ALA A 56 5.66 -7.01 1.73
N PRO A 57 6.75 -7.59 1.20
CA PRO A 57 7.37 -8.78 1.81
C PRO A 57 7.73 -8.59 3.28
N GLU A 58 8.26 -7.43 3.65
CA GLU A 58 8.64 -7.18 5.04
C GLU A 58 7.44 -7.25 5.99
N LEU A 59 6.26 -6.88 5.53
CA LEU A 59 5.04 -6.98 6.33
C LEU A 59 4.60 -8.45 6.45
N ILE A 60 4.74 -9.21 5.38
CA ILE A 60 4.41 -10.63 5.39
C ILE A 60 5.27 -11.37 6.42
N PHE A 61 6.54 -10.97 6.51
CA PHE A 61 7.47 -11.59 7.46
C PHE A 61 7.42 -10.97 8.86
N GLY A 62 6.45 -10.08 9.11
CA GLY A 62 6.19 -9.59 10.46
C GLY A 62 7.05 -8.45 10.92
N ALA A 63 7.70 -7.72 10.01
CA ALA A 63 8.52 -6.58 10.39
C ALA A 63 7.69 -5.51 11.10
N THR A 64 8.22 -4.96 12.18
CA THR A 64 7.59 -3.89 12.94
C THR A 64 8.24 -2.54 12.69
N GLU A 65 9.42 -2.53 12.08
CA GLU A 65 10.07 -1.32 11.59
C GLU A 65 10.08 -1.38 10.08
N TYR A 66 9.35 -0.49 9.43
CA TYR A 66 9.28 -0.42 7.99
C TYR A 66 9.14 1.03 7.58
N THR A 67 9.26 1.29 6.30
CA THR A 67 9.26 2.65 5.77
C THR A 67 8.11 2.85 4.81
N ASN A 68 8.04 4.05 4.23
CA ASN A 68 7.06 4.37 3.19
C ASN A 68 7.22 3.49 1.95
N ALA A 69 8.30 2.73 1.85
CA ALA A 69 8.53 1.80 0.75
C ALA A 69 7.43 0.74 0.64
N ILE A 70 6.73 0.44 1.74
CA ILE A 70 5.62 -0.51 1.68
C ILE A 70 4.49 0.01 0.77
N ASP A 71 4.26 1.32 0.76
CA ASP A 71 3.27 1.91 -0.15
C ASP A 71 3.73 1.81 -1.60
N VAL A 72 5.02 2.01 -1.85
CA VAL A 72 5.59 1.91 -3.20
C VAL A 72 5.44 0.49 -3.72
N TRP A 73 5.67 -0.51 -2.87
CA TRP A 73 5.41 -1.91 -3.23
C TRP A 73 3.95 -2.10 -3.65
N SER A 74 3.02 -1.58 -2.85
CA SER A 74 1.58 -1.70 -3.12
C SER A 74 1.21 -1.05 -4.45
N VAL A 75 1.76 0.13 -4.75
CA VAL A 75 1.54 0.81 -6.04
C VAL A 75 2.04 -0.06 -7.19
N GLY A 76 3.21 -0.67 -7.02
CA GLY A 76 3.75 -1.58 -8.03
C GLY A 76 2.82 -2.76 -8.29
N CYS A 77 2.23 -3.32 -7.23
CA CYS A 77 1.27 -4.41 -7.36
C CYS A 77 0.01 -3.98 -8.12
N VAL A 78 -0.48 -2.76 -7.86
CA VAL A 78 -1.65 -2.23 -8.57
C VAL A 78 -1.32 -2.04 -10.05
N MET A 79 -0.14 -1.49 -10.36
CA MET A 79 0.26 -1.28 -11.75
C MET A 79 0.39 -2.61 -12.49
N ALA A 80 0.96 -3.63 -11.85
CA ALA A 80 1.07 -4.96 -12.44
C ALA A 80 -0.31 -5.57 -12.69
N GLU A 81 -1.22 -5.39 -11.76
CA GLU A 81 -2.59 -5.89 -11.89
C GLU A 81 -3.29 -5.25 -13.08
N MET A 82 -3.07 -3.97 -13.32
CA MET A 82 -3.65 -3.27 -14.47
C MET A 82 -3.16 -3.87 -15.79
N LEU A 83 -1.92 -4.34 -15.84
CA LEU A 83 -1.34 -4.96 -17.04
C LEU A 83 -1.77 -6.41 -17.21
N LEU A 84 -1.95 -7.14 -16.11
CA LEU A 84 -2.25 -8.57 -16.14
C LEU A 84 -3.75 -8.86 -16.11
N GLY A 85 -4.57 -7.92 -15.62
CA GLY A 85 -6.01 -8.12 -15.46
C GLY A 85 -6.37 -8.89 -14.22
N GLN A 86 -5.42 -9.22 -13.36
CA GLN A 86 -5.64 -9.94 -12.11
C GLN A 86 -4.51 -9.61 -11.13
N PRO A 87 -4.72 -9.82 -9.81
CA PRO A 87 -3.67 -9.56 -8.83
C PRO A 87 -2.38 -10.30 -9.13
N LEU A 88 -1.24 -9.61 -8.94
CA LEU A 88 0.07 -10.21 -9.21
C LEU A 88 0.40 -11.32 -8.21
N PHE A 89 0.01 -11.14 -6.95
CA PHE A 89 0.26 -12.12 -5.88
C PHE A 89 -1.06 -12.56 -5.24
N PRO A 90 -1.83 -13.43 -5.91
CA PRO A 90 -3.18 -13.79 -5.45
C PRO A 90 -3.14 -14.90 -4.41
N GLY A 91 -2.54 -14.64 -3.26
CA GLY A 91 -2.45 -15.64 -2.20
C GLY A 91 -3.79 -15.88 -1.51
N ASP A 92 -4.01 -17.11 -1.07
CA ASP A 92 -5.20 -17.50 -0.33
C ASP A 92 -5.03 -17.33 1.17
N SER A 93 -3.82 -17.07 1.62
CA SER A 93 -3.52 -16.88 3.04
C SER A 93 -2.63 -15.67 3.22
N GLY A 94 -2.47 -15.23 4.46
CA GLY A 94 -1.63 -14.08 4.76
C GLY A 94 -0.14 -14.32 4.62
N VAL A 95 0.28 -15.52 4.27
CA VAL A 95 1.71 -15.86 4.17
C VAL A 95 2.23 -15.84 2.75
N ASP A 96 1.37 -15.62 1.80
CA ASP A 96 1.80 -15.57 0.40
C ASP A 96 2.29 -14.18 0.05
#